data_9f6fb9a98d980ff7c0f40fdced200be0
#
_entry.id   9f6fb9a98d980ff7c0f40fdced200be0
#
_cell.length_a   1.000
_cell.length_b   1.000
_cell.length_c   1.000
_cell.angle_alpha   90.00
_cell.angle_beta   90.00
_cell.angle_gamma   90.00
#
_symmetry.space_group_name_H-M   'P 1'
#
loop_
_entity.id
_entity.type
_entity.pdbx_description
1 polymer ?
#
loop_
_entity_poly.entity_id
_entity_poly.type
_entity_poly.pdbx_seq_one_letter_code
_entity_poly.pdbx_strand_id
1 'polypeptide(L)'
;MSDAHSFSNSPKVMPLRPPAGTIESWCFDLITTTNLATKLEPPPIPALSDEATWECDPVARPETRPGRPPELRVIARSGSTPRPAALVQANARGKLLHLFAHHELQAAELFAWALLAFPEAPREFRSGLARLCVEELAHMKLYRDHMRGIGTE
;
A
#
# COMPACT_ATOMS: atom_id res chain seq x y z
N MET A 1 7.68 -46.26 3.08
CA MET A 1 6.79 -45.74 2.04
C MET A 1 6.70 -44.26 2.28
N SER A 2 7.49 -43.48 1.54
CA SER A 2 7.57 -42.03 1.68
C SER A 2 6.73 -41.37 0.60
N ASP A 3 5.64 -40.74 0.98
CA ASP A 3 4.86 -39.91 0.05
C ASP A 3 5.52 -38.55 -0.13
N ALA A 4 6.19 -38.39 -1.27
CA ALA A 4 6.71 -37.12 -1.73
C ALA A 4 5.53 -36.26 -2.19
N HIS A 5 5.18 -35.22 -1.39
CA HIS A 5 4.26 -34.18 -1.81
C HIS A 5 4.92 -33.39 -2.94
N SER A 6 4.50 -33.70 -4.15
CA SER A 6 4.80 -32.95 -5.36
C SER A 6 4.13 -31.56 -5.27
N PHE A 7 4.91 -30.51 -4.98
CA PHE A 7 4.44 -29.14 -5.17
C PHE A 7 4.29 -28.88 -6.66
N SER A 8 3.06 -28.85 -7.13
CA SER A 8 2.70 -28.46 -8.50
C SER A 8 3.22 -27.04 -8.77
N ASN A 9 4.22 -26.94 -9.62
CA ASN A 9 4.77 -25.69 -10.12
C ASN A 9 3.85 -25.17 -11.25
N SER A 10 2.64 -24.73 -10.89
CA SER A 10 1.76 -24.03 -11.83
C SER A 10 2.47 -22.77 -12.31
N PRO A 11 2.46 -22.46 -13.63
CA PRO A 11 3.05 -21.24 -14.12
C PRO A 11 2.40 -20.04 -13.42
N LYS A 12 3.22 -19.20 -12.80
CA LYS A 12 2.78 -17.98 -12.13
C LYS A 12 2.24 -17.05 -13.21
N VAL A 13 0.93 -17.11 -13.46
CA VAL A 13 0.25 -16.16 -14.36
C VAL A 13 0.46 -14.78 -13.75
N MET A 14 1.25 -13.93 -14.42
CA MET A 14 1.38 -12.53 -14.04
C MET A 14 -0.01 -11.90 -14.11
N PRO A 15 -0.48 -11.25 -13.04
CA PRO A 15 -1.80 -10.63 -13.06
C PRO A 15 -1.86 -9.61 -14.20
N LEU A 16 -2.92 -9.66 -14.99
CA LEU A 16 -3.13 -8.75 -16.11
C LEU A 16 -3.23 -7.32 -15.57
N ARG A 17 -2.35 -6.43 -16.05
CA ARG A 17 -2.38 -5.02 -15.65
C ARG A 17 -3.71 -4.38 -16.06
N PRO A 18 -4.36 -3.59 -15.16
CA PRO A 18 -5.56 -2.84 -15.52
C PRO A 18 -5.30 -1.81 -16.64
N PRO A 19 -6.35 -1.40 -17.39
CA PRO A 19 -6.24 -0.35 -18.39
C PRO A 19 -5.69 0.95 -17.81
N ALA A 20 -4.75 1.59 -18.51
CA ALA A 20 -4.14 2.84 -18.05
C ALA A 20 -5.20 3.94 -17.84
N GLY A 21 -5.00 4.77 -16.81
CA GLY A 21 -5.92 5.87 -16.48
C GLY A 21 -7.11 5.45 -15.61
N THR A 22 -7.24 4.16 -15.29
CA THR A 22 -8.29 3.68 -14.39
C THR A 22 -7.82 3.72 -12.93
N ILE A 23 -8.79 3.72 -12.01
CA ILE A 23 -8.57 3.63 -10.56
C ILE A 23 -7.88 2.31 -10.22
N GLU A 24 -8.28 1.22 -10.88
CA GLU A 24 -7.65 -0.08 -10.76
C GLU A 24 -6.18 -0.05 -11.17
N SER A 25 -5.84 0.66 -12.27
CA SER A 25 -4.45 0.85 -12.69
C SER A 25 -3.64 1.63 -11.66
N TRP A 26 -4.23 2.68 -11.08
CA TRP A 26 -3.60 3.47 -10.02
C TRP A 26 -3.33 2.61 -8.76
N CYS A 27 -4.31 1.81 -8.33
CA CYS A 27 -4.16 0.88 -7.22
C CYS A 27 -3.08 -0.18 -7.49
N PHE A 28 -3.07 -0.73 -8.71
CA PHE A 28 -2.08 -1.71 -9.13
C PHE A 28 -0.66 -1.12 -9.09
N ASP A 29 -0.48 0.10 -9.59
CA ASP A 29 0.81 0.78 -9.57
C ASP A 29 1.26 1.09 -8.14
N LEU A 30 0.38 1.56 -7.27
CA LEU A 30 0.68 1.77 -5.86
C LEU A 30 1.20 0.50 -5.19
N ILE A 31 0.54 -0.64 -5.43
CA ILE A 31 0.95 -1.92 -4.81
C ILE A 31 2.27 -2.41 -5.38
N THR A 32 2.45 -2.38 -6.71
CA THR A 32 3.54 -3.09 -7.38
C THR A 32 4.82 -2.27 -7.53
N THR A 33 4.77 -0.94 -7.42
CA THR A 33 5.95 -0.09 -7.59
C THR A 33 7.06 -0.42 -6.60
N THR A 34 8.29 -0.45 -7.10
CA THR A 34 9.53 -0.54 -6.31
C THR A 34 10.29 0.79 -6.27
N ASN A 35 9.73 1.84 -6.85
CA ASN A 35 10.28 3.19 -6.78
C ASN A 35 9.83 3.87 -5.49
N LEU A 36 10.78 4.30 -4.65
CA LEU A 36 10.50 4.90 -3.34
C LEU A 36 9.68 6.19 -3.46
N ALA A 37 10.04 7.08 -4.35
CA ALA A 37 9.32 8.35 -4.51
C ALA A 37 7.86 8.13 -4.92
N THR A 38 7.62 7.27 -5.90
CA THR A 38 6.26 6.91 -6.34
C THR A 38 5.47 6.17 -5.24
N LYS A 39 6.15 5.34 -4.43
CA LYS A 39 5.51 4.64 -3.32
C LYS A 39 5.05 5.59 -2.21
N LEU A 40 5.84 6.60 -1.90
CA LEU A 40 5.58 7.55 -0.82
C LEU A 40 4.73 8.74 -1.26
N GLU A 41 4.78 9.10 -2.54
CA GLU A 41 4.05 10.21 -3.14
C GLU A 41 3.53 9.79 -4.53
N PRO A 42 2.51 8.91 -4.58
CA PRO A 42 1.94 8.50 -5.85
C PRO A 42 1.25 9.68 -6.55
N PRO A 43 1.10 9.62 -7.88
CA PRO A 43 0.32 10.63 -8.60
C PRO A 43 -1.12 10.68 -8.07
N PRO A 44 -1.84 11.80 -8.27
CA PRO A 44 -3.24 11.90 -7.88
C PRO A 44 -4.07 10.74 -8.43
N ILE A 45 -4.96 10.20 -7.61
CA ILE A 45 -5.91 9.18 -8.05
C ILE A 45 -6.88 9.77 -9.08
N PRO A 46 -7.30 9.02 -10.12
CA PRO A 46 -8.33 9.46 -11.05
C PRO A 46 -9.65 9.81 -10.34
N ALA A 47 -10.47 10.66 -10.95
CA ALA A 47 -11.72 11.14 -10.35
C ALA A 47 -12.69 9.99 -10.02
N LEU A 48 -12.96 9.73 -8.75
CA LEU A 48 -13.81 8.62 -8.30
C LEU A 48 -15.28 8.73 -8.77
N SER A 49 -15.75 9.94 -9.08
CA SER A 49 -17.09 10.22 -9.57
C SER A 49 -17.25 10.02 -11.08
N ASP A 50 -16.17 9.86 -11.83
CA ASP A 50 -16.20 9.68 -13.28
C ASP A 50 -16.24 8.17 -13.60
N GLU A 51 -17.28 7.72 -14.29
CA GLU A 51 -17.42 6.32 -14.73
C GLU A 51 -16.28 5.89 -15.66
N ALA A 52 -15.76 6.80 -16.48
CA ALA A 52 -14.68 6.51 -17.42
C ALA A 52 -13.34 6.21 -16.76
N THR A 53 -13.18 6.55 -15.48
CA THR A 53 -11.97 6.27 -14.70
C THR A 53 -11.99 4.90 -14.01
N TRP A 54 -13.02 4.12 -14.18
CA TRP A 54 -13.12 2.75 -13.68
C TRP A 54 -13.02 1.75 -14.82
N GLU A 55 -12.44 0.59 -14.53
CA GLU A 55 -12.41 -0.51 -15.50
C GLU A 55 -13.84 -1.02 -15.76
N CYS A 56 -14.23 -1.12 -17.05
CA CYS A 56 -15.59 -1.54 -17.44
C CYS A 56 -15.90 -2.98 -17.00
N ASP A 57 -14.97 -3.90 -17.22
CA ASP A 57 -15.08 -5.32 -16.87
C ASP A 57 -13.91 -5.71 -15.96
N PRO A 58 -13.94 -5.31 -14.68
CA PRO A 58 -12.82 -5.53 -13.79
C PRO A 58 -12.67 -7.03 -13.49
N VAL A 59 -11.42 -7.50 -13.53
CA VAL A 59 -11.08 -8.88 -13.15
C VAL A 59 -10.33 -8.90 -11.82
N ALA A 60 -10.49 -9.97 -11.06
CA ALA A 60 -9.80 -10.11 -9.78
C ALA A 60 -8.28 -10.20 -9.97
N ARG A 61 -7.55 -9.36 -9.23
CA ARG A 61 -6.08 -9.29 -9.25
C ARG A 61 -5.52 -9.37 -7.82
N PRO A 62 -5.59 -10.55 -7.18
CA PRO A 62 -5.12 -10.73 -5.82
C PRO A 62 -3.58 -10.79 -5.78
N GLU A 63 -2.91 -9.65 -5.85
CA GLU A 63 -1.47 -9.60 -5.68
C GLU A 63 -1.05 -10.21 -4.33
N THR A 64 -0.04 -11.05 -4.34
CA THR A 64 0.37 -11.78 -3.13
C THR A 64 1.38 -11.02 -2.28
N ARG A 65 2.10 -10.07 -2.89
CA ARG A 65 3.13 -9.27 -2.21
C ARG A 65 3.24 -7.89 -2.82
N PRO A 66 3.24 -6.83 -2.01
CA PRO A 66 3.49 -5.50 -2.50
C PRO A 66 4.94 -5.36 -2.98
N GLY A 67 5.15 -4.56 -4.02
CA GLY A 67 6.47 -4.10 -4.42
C GLY A 67 7.10 -3.29 -3.28
N ARG A 68 8.38 -3.52 -3.00
CA ARG A 68 9.10 -2.80 -1.95
C ARG A 68 10.42 -2.27 -2.52
N PRO A 69 10.63 -0.95 -2.48
CA PRO A 69 11.96 -0.40 -2.67
C PRO A 69 12.89 -0.91 -1.55
N PRO A 70 14.21 -0.93 -1.76
CA PRO A 70 15.18 -1.45 -0.78
C PRO A 70 15.05 -0.80 0.60
N GLU A 71 14.70 0.47 0.67
CA GLU A 71 14.53 1.26 1.89
C GLU A 71 13.31 0.81 2.73
N LEU A 72 12.28 0.26 2.07
CA LEU A 72 11.06 -0.24 2.70
C LEU A 72 10.98 -1.77 2.75
N ARG A 73 12.12 -2.43 2.68
CA ARG A 73 12.16 -3.90 2.75
C ARG A 73 11.57 -4.43 4.05
N VAL A 74 10.83 -5.52 3.95
CA VAL A 74 10.30 -6.21 5.13
C VAL A 74 11.46 -6.87 5.88
N ILE A 75 11.58 -6.58 7.18
CA ILE A 75 12.54 -7.20 8.09
C ILE A 75 11.83 -8.13 9.06
N ALA A 76 12.49 -9.22 9.44
CA ALA A 76 11.88 -10.26 10.29
C ALA A 76 11.57 -9.77 11.72
N ARG A 77 12.19 -8.67 12.17
CA ARG A 77 12.00 -8.12 13.50
C ARG A 77 11.96 -6.59 13.45
N SER A 78 10.81 -6.02 13.79
CA SER A 78 10.70 -4.58 14.00
C SER A 78 11.40 -4.16 15.27
N GLY A 79 11.90 -2.91 15.33
CA GLY A 79 12.39 -2.31 16.56
C GLY A 79 11.28 -2.24 17.63
N SER A 80 11.66 -2.17 18.89
CA SER A 80 10.69 -1.99 19.98
C SER A 80 10.07 -0.59 19.92
N THR A 81 8.75 -0.52 20.17
CA THR A 81 8.05 0.76 20.31
C THR A 81 8.66 1.55 21.50
N PRO A 82 8.95 2.84 21.33
CA PRO A 82 9.46 3.67 22.42
C PRO A 82 8.49 3.69 23.61
N ARG A 83 9.06 3.66 24.83
CA ARG A 83 8.25 3.82 26.05
C ARG A 83 7.73 5.27 26.16
N PRO A 84 6.55 5.51 26.75
CA PRO A 84 5.97 6.86 26.84
C PRO A 84 6.94 7.90 27.43
N ALA A 85 7.67 7.55 28.48
CA ALA A 85 8.67 8.44 29.11
C ALA A 85 9.83 8.84 28.17
N ALA A 86 10.14 8.06 27.14
CA ALA A 86 11.17 8.39 26.17
C ALA A 86 10.72 9.41 25.12
N LEU A 87 9.42 9.64 24.97
CA LEU A 87 8.87 10.53 23.92
C LEU A 87 9.19 12.02 24.14
N VAL A 88 9.77 12.40 25.28
CA VAL A 88 10.36 13.73 25.47
C VAL A 88 11.55 13.97 24.53
N GLN A 89 12.19 12.91 24.06
CA GLN A 89 13.34 12.96 23.14
C GLN A 89 12.86 12.92 21.69
N ALA A 90 13.40 13.81 20.84
CA ALA A 90 13.05 13.88 19.42
C ALA A 90 13.27 12.56 18.68
N ASN A 91 14.39 11.88 18.93
CA ASN A 91 14.69 10.59 18.31
C ASN A 91 13.66 9.49 18.65
N ALA A 92 13.15 9.45 19.90
CA ALA A 92 12.10 8.50 20.26
C ALA A 92 10.77 8.83 19.58
N ARG A 93 10.43 10.12 19.47
CA ARG A 93 9.26 10.56 18.67
C ARG A 93 9.41 10.18 17.20
N GLY A 94 10.58 10.43 16.60
CA GLY A 94 10.86 10.06 15.22
C GLY A 94 10.66 8.56 14.96
N LYS A 95 11.15 7.69 15.85
CA LYS A 95 10.93 6.23 15.75
C LYS A 95 9.46 5.86 15.80
N LEU A 96 8.67 6.50 16.66
CA LEU A 96 7.24 6.24 16.77
C LEU A 96 6.49 6.72 15.51
N LEU A 97 6.80 7.91 15.03
CA LEU A 97 6.21 8.47 13.80
C LEU A 97 6.57 7.64 12.56
N HIS A 98 7.82 7.14 12.50
CA HIS A 98 8.24 6.23 11.44
C HIS A 98 7.42 4.93 11.43
N LEU A 99 7.16 4.37 12.62
CA LEU A 99 6.30 3.20 12.76
C LEU A 99 4.87 3.49 12.27
N PHE A 100 4.29 4.62 12.64
CA PHE A 100 2.96 5.03 12.19
C PHE A 100 2.93 5.24 10.67
N ALA A 101 3.88 6.01 10.11
CA ALA A 101 3.97 6.20 8.65
C ALA A 101 4.04 4.87 7.89
N HIS A 102 4.72 3.86 8.46
CA HIS A 102 4.79 2.53 7.88
C HIS A 102 3.44 1.78 7.95
N HIS A 103 2.69 1.93 9.04
CA HIS A 103 1.35 1.35 9.17
C HIS A 103 0.37 1.98 8.18
N GLU A 104 0.40 3.29 7.98
CA GLU A 104 -0.45 3.98 7.01
C GLU A 104 -0.16 3.50 5.58
N LEU A 105 1.11 3.33 5.22
CA LEU A 105 1.46 2.76 3.92
C LEU A 105 0.88 1.34 3.75
N GLN A 106 0.98 0.50 4.79
CA GLN A 106 0.42 -0.85 4.74
C GLN A 106 -1.10 -0.84 4.62
N ALA A 107 -1.78 0.08 5.32
CA ALA A 107 -3.23 0.25 5.24
C ALA A 107 -3.65 0.72 3.84
N ALA A 108 -2.97 1.72 3.26
CA ALA A 108 -3.21 2.16 1.90
C ALA A 108 -3.06 1.02 0.87
N GLU A 109 -2.00 0.23 0.98
CA GLU A 109 -1.80 -0.94 0.12
C GLU A 109 -2.87 -2.02 0.31
N LEU A 110 -3.34 -2.23 1.55
CA LEU A 110 -4.42 -3.17 1.84
C LEU A 110 -5.73 -2.74 1.19
N PHE A 111 -6.10 -1.46 1.27
CA PHE A 111 -7.31 -0.94 0.62
C PHE A 111 -7.23 -1.01 -0.90
N ALA A 112 -6.08 -0.65 -1.49
CA ALA A 112 -5.84 -0.79 -2.91
C ALA A 112 -5.89 -2.26 -3.36
N TRP A 113 -5.33 -3.17 -2.55
CA TRP A 113 -5.39 -4.60 -2.78
C TRP A 113 -6.83 -5.13 -2.74
N ALA A 114 -7.62 -4.74 -1.74
CA ALA A 114 -9.01 -5.17 -1.62
C ALA A 114 -9.85 -4.72 -2.82
N LEU A 115 -9.61 -3.50 -3.32
CA LEU A 115 -10.27 -2.99 -4.52
C LEU A 115 -9.98 -3.85 -5.76
N LEU A 116 -8.75 -4.36 -5.90
CA LEU A 116 -8.34 -5.22 -7.02
C LEU A 116 -8.74 -6.68 -6.84
N ALA A 117 -8.80 -7.17 -5.60
CA ALA A 117 -9.11 -8.56 -5.31
C ALA A 117 -10.61 -8.87 -5.39
N PHE A 118 -11.46 -7.86 -5.16
CA PHE A 118 -12.92 -8.02 -5.11
C PHE A 118 -13.63 -7.11 -6.13
N PRO A 119 -13.48 -7.37 -7.44
CA PRO A 119 -14.05 -6.54 -8.50
C PRO A 119 -15.60 -6.53 -8.49
N GLU A 120 -16.24 -7.59 -8.00
CA GLU A 120 -17.70 -7.72 -7.92
C GLU A 120 -18.31 -6.93 -6.74
N ALA A 121 -17.49 -6.37 -5.84
CA ALA A 121 -18.00 -5.57 -4.73
C ALA A 121 -18.73 -4.31 -5.25
N PRO A 122 -19.80 -3.86 -4.56
CA PRO A 122 -20.55 -2.67 -4.97
C PRO A 122 -19.64 -1.46 -5.22
N ARG A 123 -20.00 -0.64 -6.21
CA ARG A 123 -19.23 0.54 -6.62
C ARG A 123 -18.98 1.50 -5.45
N GLU A 124 -19.99 1.72 -4.63
CA GLU A 124 -19.91 2.59 -3.44
C GLU A 124 -18.88 2.09 -2.45
N PHE A 125 -18.81 0.77 -2.24
CA PHE A 125 -17.83 0.14 -1.37
C PHE A 125 -16.41 0.28 -1.95
N ARG A 126 -16.22 0.02 -3.23
CA ARG A 126 -14.93 0.17 -3.92
C ARG A 126 -14.46 1.64 -3.94
N SER A 127 -15.39 2.59 -4.13
CA SER A 127 -15.09 4.02 -3.99
C SER A 127 -14.69 4.39 -2.56
N GLY A 128 -15.32 3.77 -1.57
CA GLY A 128 -14.94 3.91 -0.15
C GLY A 128 -13.50 3.44 0.11
N LEU A 129 -13.13 2.26 -0.40
CA LEU A 129 -11.75 1.75 -0.29
C LEU A 129 -10.73 2.69 -0.94
N ALA A 130 -11.04 3.22 -2.13
CA ALA A 130 -10.17 4.17 -2.82
C ALA A 130 -9.98 5.47 -2.02
N ARG A 131 -11.03 6.00 -1.40
CA ARG A 131 -10.94 7.18 -0.51
C ARG A 131 -10.08 6.90 0.71
N LEU A 132 -10.32 5.79 1.41
CA LEU A 132 -9.50 5.38 2.55
C LEU A 132 -8.03 5.24 2.15
N CYS A 133 -7.75 4.62 1.00
CA CYS A 133 -6.38 4.52 0.49
C CYS A 133 -5.70 5.90 0.37
N VAL A 134 -6.39 6.89 -0.18
CA VAL A 134 -5.87 8.27 -0.31
C VAL A 134 -5.70 8.93 1.06
N GLU A 135 -6.63 8.72 2.00
CA GLU A 135 -6.55 9.25 3.36
C GLU A 135 -5.33 8.71 4.10
N GLU A 136 -5.04 7.40 4.02
CA GLU A 136 -3.86 6.80 4.65
C GLU A 136 -2.55 7.32 4.05
N LEU A 137 -2.50 7.54 2.74
CA LEU A 137 -1.35 8.19 2.12
C LEU A 137 -1.16 9.63 2.61
N ALA A 138 -2.24 10.37 2.85
CA ALA A 138 -2.18 11.70 3.45
C ALA A 138 -1.70 11.66 4.91
N HIS A 139 -2.15 10.70 5.72
CA HIS A 139 -1.66 10.48 7.08
C HIS A 139 -0.16 10.14 7.08
N MET A 140 0.26 9.23 6.23
CA MET A 140 1.69 8.90 6.05
C MET A 140 2.52 10.14 5.76
N LYS A 141 2.03 11.01 4.86
CA LYS A 141 2.70 12.27 4.53
C LYS A 141 2.81 13.20 5.73
N LEU A 142 1.75 13.35 6.54
CA LEU A 142 1.78 14.16 7.76
C LEU A 142 2.86 13.68 8.74
N TYR A 143 2.99 12.38 8.96
CA TYR A 143 4.03 11.83 9.83
C TYR A 143 5.44 12.10 9.28
N ARG A 144 5.64 11.94 7.98
CA ARG A 144 6.92 12.24 7.33
C ARG A 144 7.29 13.73 7.43
N ASP A 145 6.35 14.61 7.15
CA ASP A 145 6.58 16.06 7.25
C ASP A 145 6.92 16.47 8.70
N HIS A 146 6.26 15.86 9.69
CA HIS A 146 6.59 16.09 11.09
C HIS A 146 7.99 15.58 11.46
N MET A 147 8.39 14.38 10.98
CA MET A 147 9.74 13.85 11.19
C MET A 147 10.81 14.78 10.60
N ARG A 148 10.59 15.34 9.42
CA ARG A 148 11.48 16.37 8.83
C ARG A 148 11.59 17.59 9.74
N GLY A 149 10.46 18.08 10.24
CA GLY A 149 10.40 19.25 11.13
C GLY A 149 11.18 19.09 12.43
N ILE A 150 11.32 17.86 12.94
CA ILE A 150 12.09 17.55 14.14
C ILE A 150 13.47 16.93 13.87
N GLY A 151 13.90 16.89 12.60
CA GLY A 151 15.23 16.42 12.20
C GLY A 151 15.49 14.93 12.41
N THR A 152 14.45 14.08 12.24
CA THR A 152 14.54 12.62 12.49
C THR A 152 14.10 11.75 11.30
N GLU A 153 13.97 12.31 10.10
CA GLU A 153 13.65 11.56 8.87
C GLU A 153 14.85 10.71 8.40
#